data_c413d6d8efbbbe8946acdf0953adfc7a
#
_entry.id   c413d6d8efbbbe8946acdf0953adfc7a
#
_cell.length_a   1.000
_cell.length_b   1.000
_cell.length_c   1.000
_cell.angle_alpha   90.00
_cell.angle_beta   90.00
_cell.angle_gamma   90.00
#
_symmetry.space_group_name_H-M   'P 1'
#
loop_
_entity.id
_entity.type
_entity.pdbx_description
1 polymer ?
#
loop_
_entity_poly.entity_id
_entity_poly.type
_entity_poly.pdbx_seq_one_letter_code
_entity_poly.pdbx_strand_id
1 'polypeptide(L)'
;MKLTKRFVYAAALMTACIFMLSACGKKSEDAAAEPVVSDAPQELNLYIWSEYLDPEIVTDFEKKYNCKVVISLYESNEEMLGKLQAGGVSQYDLVVPSDFIIESLIKLNLLKPLDHTKIPNLANLKETFVNPGFDPGNKYTAAYQWGTVGLVYSKAKFPEGVTSWKSIFEAPEGVKFMFFDSEREMIGAVLRYKGYSVNNLDKTELMGAAKMMIADKKKAGFMGFEGNVGGLNKVQAGTVDVAMAYNGDVIQAMAEDPNVGFVNPSEGTVVWVDSLCIPREAPNTDLAYKFINYILDAKVGAKLSNYNQFASPNKASMPYITPEDLANPAIYPDAATEKRLEYVLEVPGGSAIFGELWKTIKTR
;
A
#
# COMPACT_ATOMS: atom_id res chain seq x y z
N MET A 1 -14.30 19.30 -63.75
CA MET A 1 -15.36 19.10 -64.81
C MET A 1 -16.54 18.50 -64.15
N LYS A 2 -17.65 19.24 -64.16
CA LYS A 2 -19.09 18.93 -63.99
C LYS A 2 -19.51 18.27 -62.66
N LEU A 3 -20.17 18.98 -61.70
CA LEU A 3 -21.56 19.44 -61.69
C LEU A 3 -22.53 18.29 -61.98
N THR A 4 -23.59 18.01 -61.19
CA THR A 4 -24.77 18.78 -60.81
C THR A 4 -25.66 17.92 -59.91
N LYS A 5 -26.24 18.48 -58.82
CA LYS A 5 -27.69 18.86 -58.65
C LYS A 5 -28.65 17.65 -58.55
N ARG A 6 -29.55 17.54 -57.58
CA ARG A 6 -30.74 18.37 -57.19
C ARG A 6 -31.35 17.72 -55.95
N PHE A 7 -31.65 18.37 -54.88
CA PHE A 7 -32.84 19.22 -54.58
C PHE A 7 -34.22 18.55 -54.87
N VAL A 8 -35.00 18.56 -53.77
CA VAL A 8 -36.35 19.11 -53.62
C VAL A 8 -37.48 18.10 -53.46
N TYR A 9 -38.27 18.15 -52.47
CA TYR A 9 -39.55 18.66 -52.02
C TYR A 9 -40.16 17.69 -51.02
N ALA A 10 -40.75 18.06 -50.03
CA ALA A 10 -41.68 19.04 -49.46
C ALA A 10 -42.62 18.24 -48.56
N ALA A 11 -42.76 18.65 -47.35
CA ALA A 11 -43.79 19.51 -46.74
C ALA A 11 -45.21 18.93 -46.71
N ALA A 12 -45.71 18.94 -45.48
CA ALA A 12 -47.07 19.15 -45.05
C ALA A 12 -48.11 18.02 -45.16
N LEU A 13 -48.61 17.62 -43.99
CA LEU A 13 -50.03 17.74 -43.71
C LEU A 13 -50.30 17.71 -42.19
N MET A 14 -50.59 18.87 -41.64
CA MET A 14 -51.40 19.04 -40.43
C MET A 14 -52.81 18.56 -40.71
N THR A 15 -53.37 17.78 -39.78
CA THR A 15 -54.82 17.92 -39.53
C THR A 15 -55.09 17.55 -38.07
N ALA A 16 -55.68 18.50 -37.40
CA ALA A 16 -56.16 18.47 -36.04
C ALA A 16 -57.44 17.59 -35.92
N CYS A 17 -57.56 16.91 -34.79
CA CYS A 17 -58.86 16.60 -34.23
C CYS A 17 -58.85 16.86 -32.73
N ILE A 18 -59.40 17.98 -32.33
CA ILE A 18 -59.93 18.33 -30.99
C ILE A 18 -61.32 17.73 -30.87
N PHE A 19 -61.57 17.04 -29.78
CA PHE A 19 -62.85 16.84 -29.08
C PHE A 19 -62.73 15.66 -28.13
N MET A 20 -63.05 15.60 -26.87
CA MET A 20 -63.89 16.39 -25.97
C MET A 20 -63.53 16.07 -24.54
N LEU A 21 -63.63 17.00 -23.67
CA LEU A 21 -63.68 16.88 -22.21
C LEU A 21 -64.88 16.04 -21.77
N SER A 22 -64.70 15.19 -20.76
CA SER A 22 -65.62 15.11 -19.62
C SER A 22 -65.07 14.23 -18.51
N ALA A 23 -64.70 14.85 -17.45
CA ALA A 23 -64.99 14.62 -16.03
C ALA A 23 -65.13 13.18 -15.52
N CYS A 24 -64.22 12.82 -14.64
CA CYS A 24 -64.55 12.46 -13.24
C CYS A 24 -63.28 12.28 -12.41
N GLY A 25 -63.20 13.06 -11.37
CA GLY A 25 -62.06 12.98 -10.41
C GLY A 25 -62.08 11.66 -9.64
N LYS A 26 -60.93 11.01 -9.63
CA LYS A 26 -60.49 10.17 -8.52
C LYS A 26 -59.09 10.61 -8.18
N LYS A 27 -58.91 11.11 -6.96
CA LYS A 27 -57.63 11.23 -6.31
C LYS A 27 -56.93 9.85 -6.41
N SER A 28 -55.93 9.74 -7.25
CA SER A 28 -54.93 8.69 -7.10
C SER A 28 -54.01 9.17 -5.97
N GLU A 29 -54.11 8.49 -4.84
CA GLU A 29 -53.07 8.51 -3.81
C GLU A 29 -51.73 8.21 -4.51
N ASP A 30 -50.75 9.08 -4.30
CA ASP A 30 -49.37 8.81 -4.63
C ASP A 30 -48.96 7.54 -3.88
N ALA A 31 -49.04 6.42 -4.54
CA ALA A 31 -48.35 5.21 -4.11
C ALA A 31 -46.85 5.55 -4.23
N ALA A 32 -46.21 5.85 -3.09
CA ALA A 32 -44.77 5.86 -2.99
C ALA A 32 -44.26 4.53 -3.58
N ALA A 33 -43.56 4.63 -4.67
CA ALA A 33 -42.92 3.47 -5.26
C ALA A 33 -42.03 2.86 -4.17
N GLU A 34 -42.34 1.65 -3.72
CA GLU A 34 -41.43 0.87 -2.88
C GLU A 34 -40.12 0.78 -3.60
N PRO A 35 -38.97 0.96 -2.90
CA PRO A 35 -37.66 0.80 -3.53
C PRO A 35 -37.62 -0.60 -4.11
N VAL A 36 -37.41 -0.70 -5.42
CA VAL A 36 -37.13 -1.96 -6.09
C VAL A 36 -35.85 -2.49 -5.50
N VAL A 37 -35.95 -3.42 -4.56
CA VAL A 37 -34.81 -4.18 -4.05
C VAL A 37 -34.35 -5.02 -5.24
N SER A 38 -33.23 -4.63 -5.83
CA SER A 38 -32.61 -5.41 -6.88
C SER A 38 -32.17 -6.73 -6.28
N ASP A 39 -32.59 -7.85 -6.84
CA ASP A 39 -32.16 -9.21 -6.45
C ASP A 39 -30.67 -9.47 -6.80
N ALA A 40 -29.99 -8.51 -7.41
CA ALA A 40 -28.56 -8.60 -7.71
C ALA A 40 -27.77 -8.48 -6.40
N PRO A 41 -26.78 -9.35 -6.17
CA PRO A 41 -25.91 -9.25 -5.00
C PRO A 41 -25.22 -7.88 -4.99
N GLN A 42 -25.07 -7.29 -3.79
CA GLN A 42 -24.31 -6.06 -3.63
C GLN A 42 -22.85 -6.28 -4.08
N GLU A 43 -22.25 -5.29 -4.69
CA GLU A 43 -20.84 -5.34 -5.09
C GLU A 43 -19.97 -4.53 -4.14
N LEU A 44 -18.78 -5.08 -3.78
CA LEU A 44 -17.71 -4.37 -3.11
C LEU A 44 -16.58 -4.13 -4.11
N ASN A 45 -16.32 -2.89 -4.46
CA ASN A 45 -15.25 -2.50 -5.35
C ASN A 45 -13.97 -2.23 -4.55
N LEU A 46 -13.03 -3.16 -4.59
CA LEU A 46 -11.75 -3.11 -3.88
C LEU A 46 -10.62 -2.73 -4.84
N TYR A 47 -9.86 -1.66 -4.53
CA TYR A 47 -8.69 -1.24 -5.28
C TYR A 47 -7.44 -1.48 -4.43
N ILE A 48 -6.61 -2.44 -4.83
CA ILE A 48 -5.56 -3.04 -4.00
C ILE A 48 -4.31 -3.38 -4.84
N TRP A 49 -3.20 -3.64 -4.18
CA TRP A 49 -1.97 -4.18 -4.76
C TRP A 49 -2.17 -5.57 -5.36
N SER A 50 -1.33 -5.93 -6.36
CA SER A 50 -1.30 -7.30 -6.89
C SER A 50 -0.81 -8.29 -5.83
N GLU A 51 -1.23 -9.56 -5.91
CA GLU A 51 -0.82 -10.68 -5.05
C GLU A 51 -0.98 -10.42 -3.52
N TYR A 52 -1.90 -9.54 -3.13
CA TYR A 52 -1.99 -9.02 -1.77
C TYR A 52 -3.22 -9.47 -0.98
N LEU A 53 -4.06 -10.32 -1.56
CA LEU A 53 -5.27 -10.86 -0.92
C LEU A 53 -5.51 -12.32 -1.33
N ASP A 54 -5.67 -13.20 -0.34
CA ASP A 54 -6.00 -14.62 -0.56
C ASP A 54 -7.39 -14.76 -1.22
N PRO A 55 -7.49 -15.41 -2.39
CA PRO A 55 -8.76 -15.65 -3.10
C PRO A 55 -9.79 -16.42 -2.27
N GLU A 56 -9.36 -17.27 -1.34
CA GLU A 56 -10.29 -17.98 -0.46
C GLU A 56 -10.94 -17.04 0.57
N ILE A 57 -10.22 -16.03 1.05
CA ILE A 57 -10.78 -14.98 1.93
C ILE A 57 -11.88 -14.22 1.20
N VAL A 58 -11.66 -13.90 -0.10
CA VAL A 58 -12.66 -13.26 -0.96
C VAL A 58 -13.91 -14.14 -1.07
N THR A 59 -13.71 -15.41 -1.43
CA THR A 59 -14.80 -16.39 -1.60
C THR A 59 -15.62 -16.56 -0.31
N ASP A 60 -14.95 -16.64 0.83
CA ASP A 60 -15.60 -16.78 2.14
C ASP A 60 -16.38 -15.52 2.53
N PHE A 61 -15.86 -14.35 2.23
CA PHE A 61 -16.55 -13.07 2.42
C PHE A 61 -17.80 -12.96 1.55
N GLU A 62 -17.68 -13.27 0.26
CA GLU A 62 -18.81 -13.25 -0.69
C GLU A 62 -19.95 -14.15 -0.22
N LYS A 63 -19.63 -15.38 0.20
CA LYS A 63 -20.62 -16.33 0.75
C LYS A 63 -21.25 -15.80 2.05
N LYS A 64 -20.44 -15.27 2.97
CA LYS A 64 -20.88 -14.81 4.28
C LYS A 64 -21.86 -13.64 4.19
N TYR A 65 -21.63 -12.71 3.24
CA TYR A 65 -22.40 -11.47 3.13
C TYR A 65 -23.30 -11.42 1.92
N ASN A 66 -23.40 -12.51 1.14
CA ASN A 66 -24.20 -12.59 -0.10
C ASN A 66 -23.91 -11.42 -1.03
N CYS A 67 -22.64 -11.22 -1.37
CA CYS A 67 -22.17 -10.11 -2.20
C CYS A 67 -21.15 -10.60 -3.22
N LYS A 68 -20.69 -9.68 -4.08
CA LYS A 68 -19.59 -9.88 -5.03
C LYS A 68 -18.44 -8.92 -4.68
N VAL A 69 -17.20 -9.39 -4.68
CA VAL A 69 -16.01 -8.54 -4.57
C VAL A 69 -15.39 -8.35 -5.95
N VAL A 70 -15.35 -7.09 -6.40
CA VAL A 70 -14.72 -6.70 -7.66
C VAL A 70 -13.36 -6.10 -7.34
N ILE A 71 -12.30 -6.77 -7.74
CA ILE A 71 -10.93 -6.37 -7.46
C ILE A 71 -10.35 -5.61 -8.65
N SER A 72 -9.84 -4.42 -8.40
CA SER A 72 -8.99 -3.64 -9.30
C SER A 72 -7.58 -3.54 -8.71
N LEU A 73 -6.56 -3.58 -9.54
CA LEU A 73 -5.17 -3.58 -9.11
C LEU A 73 -4.49 -2.25 -9.44
N TYR A 74 -3.48 -1.88 -8.66
CA TYR A 74 -2.53 -0.80 -8.95
C TYR A 74 -1.12 -1.22 -8.56
N GLU A 75 -0.12 -0.57 -9.16
CA GLU A 75 1.29 -0.89 -8.99
C GLU A 75 2.05 0.20 -8.20
N SER A 76 1.40 1.35 -7.92
CA SER A 76 2.00 2.41 -7.12
C SER A 76 0.95 3.25 -6.39
N ASN A 77 1.34 3.85 -5.25
CA ASN A 77 0.49 4.80 -4.53
C ASN A 77 0.16 6.04 -5.38
N GLU A 78 1.06 6.45 -6.26
CA GLU A 78 0.88 7.59 -7.17
C GLU A 78 -0.20 7.28 -8.22
N GLU A 79 -0.23 6.08 -8.78
CA GLU A 79 -1.28 5.60 -9.67
C GLU A 79 -2.65 5.61 -8.96
N MET A 80 -2.72 5.02 -7.77
CA MET A 80 -3.93 4.98 -6.94
C MET A 80 -4.41 6.40 -6.61
N LEU A 81 -3.51 7.30 -6.17
CA LEU A 81 -3.83 8.71 -5.88
C LEU A 81 -4.38 9.42 -7.12
N GLY A 82 -3.70 9.29 -8.27
CA GLY A 82 -4.15 9.87 -9.53
C GLY A 82 -5.52 9.38 -9.95
N LYS A 83 -5.80 8.09 -9.77
CA LYS A 83 -7.11 7.48 -10.06
C LYS A 83 -8.20 8.04 -9.15
N LEU A 84 -7.94 8.17 -7.83
CA LEU A 84 -8.90 8.75 -6.89
C LEU A 84 -9.21 10.21 -7.20
N GLN A 85 -8.19 11.01 -7.55
CA GLN A 85 -8.37 12.41 -7.95
C GLN A 85 -9.17 12.55 -9.27
N ALA A 86 -9.02 11.60 -10.19
CA ALA A 86 -9.76 11.58 -11.45
C ALA A 86 -11.21 11.08 -11.32
N GLY A 87 -11.77 11.00 -10.12
CA GLY A 87 -13.15 10.57 -9.84
C GLY A 87 -13.26 9.13 -9.32
N GLY A 88 -12.17 8.45 -9.04
CA GLY A 88 -12.15 7.10 -8.46
C GLY A 88 -12.78 7.02 -7.08
N VAL A 89 -12.91 8.16 -6.36
CA VAL A 89 -13.55 8.24 -5.04
C VAL A 89 -15.02 7.77 -5.02
N SER A 90 -15.70 7.75 -6.16
CA SER A 90 -17.06 7.23 -6.32
C SER A 90 -17.11 5.89 -7.07
N GLN A 91 -15.96 5.32 -7.44
CA GLN A 91 -15.86 4.05 -8.15
C GLN A 91 -15.47 2.90 -7.23
N TYR A 92 -14.73 3.20 -6.15
CA TYR A 92 -14.23 2.20 -5.23
C TYR A 92 -14.86 2.34 -3.84
N ASP A 93 -15.04 1.22 -3.17
CA ASP A 93 -15.54 1.14 -1.79
C ASP A 93 -14.40 1.07 -0.79
N LEU A 94 -13.28 0.47 -1.19
CA LEU A 94 -12.06 0.33 -0.39
C LEU A 94 -10.83 0.55 -1.25
N VAL A 95 -9.81 1.17 -0.65
CA VAL A 95 -8.44 1.29 -1.17
C VAL A 95 -7.45 0.89 -0.09
N VAL A 96 -6.25 0.44 -0.48
CA VAL A 96 -5.24 -0.09 0.45
C VAL A 96 -3.91 0.66 0.32
N PRO A 97 -3.86 1.97 0.63
CA PRO A 97 -2.66 2.79 0.54
C PRO A 97 -1.62 2.46 1.61
N SER A 98 -0.36 2.74 1.30
CA SER A 98 0.73 2.73 2.27
C SER A 98 0.71 3.96 3.17
N ASP A 99 1.33 3.87 4.34
CA ASP A 99 1.36 4.89 5.39
C ASP A 99 1.80 6.27 4.90
N PHE A 100 2.84 6.36 4.10
CA PHE A 100 3.42 7.64 3.67
C PHE A 100 2.50 8.50 2.79
N ILE A 101 1.49 7.90 2.12
CA ILE A 101 0.55 8.65 1.26
C ILE A 101 -0.73 9.06 2.00
N ILE A 102 -1.00 8.47 3.19
CA ILE A 102 -2.25 8.68 3.94
C ILE A 102 -2.49 10.16 4.25
N GLU A 103 -1.47 10.87 4.74
CA GLU A 103 -1.63 12.30 5.04
C GLU A 103 -2.02 13.11 3.81
N SER A 104 -1.46 12.80 2.64
CA SER A 104 -1.82 13.43 1.38
C SER A 104 -3.26 13.14 0.98
N LEU A 105 -3.71 11.89 1.11
CA LEU A 105 -5.09 11.50 0.85
C LEU A 105 -6.08 12.25 1.76
N ILE A 106 -5.74 12.42 3.04
CA ILE A 106 -6.54 13.16 4.02
C ILE A 106 -6.58 14.66 3.65
N LYS A 107 -5.44 15.28 3.40
CA LYS A 107 -5.33 16.70 3.01
C LYS A 107 -6.11 17.02 1.74
N LEU A 108 -6.12 16.11 0.79
CA LEU A 108 -6.88 16.22 -0.47
C LEU A 108 -8.36 15.84 -0.30
N ASN A 109 -8.80 15.49 0.93
CA ASN A 109 -10.17 15.12 1.24
C ASN A 109 -10.70 13.97 0.36
N LEU A 110 -9.87 12.94 0.13
CA LEU A 110 -10.20 11.77 -0.69
C LEU A 110 -10.72 10.60 0.14
N LEU A 111 -10.54 10.62 1.46
CA LEU A 111 -10.95 9.56 2.38
C LEU A 111 -12.15 9.98 3.24
N LYS A 112 -12.93 8.99 3.65
CA LYS A 112 -14.04 9.10 4.59
C LYS A 112 -13.55 8.73 5.99
N PRO A 113 -13.90 9.52 7.03
CA PRO A 113 -13.62 9.10 8.40
C PRO A 113 -14.32 7.78 8.74
N LEU A 114 -13.61 6.89 9.42
CA LEU A 114 -14.12 5.59 9.85
C LEU A 114 -15.06 5.73 11.04
N ASP A 115 -16.18 5.03 10.99
CA ASP A 115 -17.06 4.80 12.13
C ASP A 115 -16.59 3.53 12.86
N HIS A 116 -15.85 3.70 13.94
CA HIS A 116 -15.29 2.58 14.72
C HIS A 116 -16.37 1.67 15.31
N THR A 117 -17.60 2.14 15.48
CA THR A 117 -18.71 1.29 15.99
C THR A 117 -19.08 0.18 15.00
N LYS A 118 -18.76 0.38 13.71
CA LYS A 118 -18.94 -0.60 12.63
C LYS A 118 -17.74 -1.55 12.46
N ILE A 119 -16.63 -1.30 13.19
CA ILE A 119 -15.38 -2.06 13.09
C ILE A 119 -14.94 -2.53 14.50
N PRO A 120 -15.72 -3.34 15.23
CA PRO A 120 -15.33 -3.78 16.57
C PRO A 120 -13.99 -4.52 16.61
N ASN A 121 -13.59 -5.20 15.54
CA ASN A 121 -12.31 -5.90 15.44
C ASN A 121 -11.10 -4.94 15.32
N LEU A 122 -11.30 -3.62 15.20
CA LEU A 122 -10.21 -2.64 15.29
C LEU A 122 -9.47 -2.76 16.64
N ALA A 123 -10.16 -3.20 17.70
CA ALA A 123 -9.57 -3.48 19.01
C ALA A 123 -8.54 -4.63 19.01
N ASN A 124 -8.51 -5.43 17.96
CA ASN A 124 -7.55 -6.54 17.79
C ASN A 124 -6.17 -6.04 17.33
N LEU A 125 -6.04 -4.80 16.88
CA LEU A 125 -4.74 -4.28 16.43
C LEU A 125 -3.71 -4.25 17.58
N LYS A 126 -2.44 -4.51 17.25
CA LYS A 126 -1.30 -4.26 18.13
C LYS A 126 -1.22 -2.76 18.44
N GLU A 127 -0.69 -2.39 19.60
CA GLU A 127 -0.54 -0.99 20.03
C GLU A 127 0.23 -0.13 19.02
N THR A 128 1.23 -0.70 18.36
CA THR A 128 2.03 -0.05 17.31
C THR A 128 1.18 0.48 16.14
N PHE A 129 0.05 -0.15 15.87
CA PHE A 129 -0.86 0.21 14.76
C PHE A 129 -2.12 0.94 15.23
N VAL A 130 -2.22 1.19 16.54
CA VAL A 130 -3.26 2.02 17.13
C VAL A 130 -2.74 3.43 17.28
N ASN A 131 -3.47 4.42 16.76
CA ASN A 131 -3.09 5.84 16.84
C ASN A 131 -1.73 6.16 16.15
N PRO A 132 -1.50 5.72 14.90
CA PRO A 132 -0.24 5.97 14.21
C PRO A 132 -0.06 7.47 13.91
N GLY A 133 1.20 7.92 13.81
CA GLY A 133 1.54 9.34 13.61
C GLY A 133 0.94 9.96 12.34
N PHE A 134 0.77 9.16 11.28
CA PHE A 134 0.18 9.60 10.00
C PHE A 134 -1.37 9.67 10.02
N ASP A 135 -2.03 9.03 11.01
CA ASP A 135 -3.49 9.06 11.19
C ASP A 135 -3.87 8.95 12.67
N PRO A 136 -3.76 10.03 13.44
CA PRO A 136 -4.08 10.03 14.85
C PRO A 136 -5.50 9.54 15.16
N GLY A 137 -5.59 8.52 16.02
CA GLY A 137 -6.84 7.88 16.42
C GLY A 137 -7.41 6.91 15.40
N ASN A 138 -6.65 6.48 14.37
CA ASN A 138 -7.15 5.63 13.27
C ASN A 138 -8.45 6.18 12.66
N LYS A 139 -8.47 7.51 12.46
CA LYS A 139 -9.66 8.20 11.99
C LYS A 139 -10.05 7.82 10.57
N TYR A 140 -9.08 7.45 9.74
CA TYR A 140 -9.28 7.13 8.32
C TYR A 140 -8.77 5.75 7.94
N THR A 141 -7.95 5.12 8.79
CA THR A 141 -7.19 3.91 8.44
C THR A 141 -7.48 2.75 9.40
N ALA A 142 -7.52 1.55 8.85
CA ALA A 142 -7.43 0.30 9.61
C ALA A 142 -6.26 -0.50 9.05
N ALA A 143 -5.21 -0.72 9.85
CA ALA A 143 -4.02 -1.43 9.42
C ALA A 143 -4.36 -2.80 8.84
N TYR A 144 -3.82 -3.12 7.67
CA TYR A 144 -4.09 -4.31 6.88
C TYR A 144 -2.96 -5.33 6.98
N GLN A 145 -1.78 -4.94 6.53
CA GLN A 145 -0.55 -5.70 6.65
C GLN A 145 0.62 -4.75 6.86
N TRP A 146 1.72 -5.26 7.38
CA TRP A 146 2.92 -4.47 7.62
C TRP A 146 4.18 -5.27 7.39
N GLY A 147 5.28 -4.57 7.25
CA GLY A 147 6.59 -5.17 7.11
C GLY A 147 7.70 -4.16 7.30
N THR A 148 8.89 -4.56 6.93
CA THR A 148 10.11 -3.75 7.08
C THR A 148 10.85 -3.67 5.77
N VAL A 149 11.67 -2.64 5.65
CA VAL A 149 12.71 -2.55 4.61
C VAL A 149 14.01 -2.97 5.24
N GLY A 150 14.67 -3.98 4.69
CA GLY A 150 15.89 -4.51 5.26
C GLY A 150 16.95 -4.81 4.20
N LEU A 151 17.89 -5.66 4.57
CA LEU A 151 18.96 -6.10 3.68
C LEU A 151 18.68 -7.50 3.17
N VAL A 152 18.57 -7.64 1.85
CA VAL A 152 18.66 -8.91 1.15
C VAL A 152 20.10 -9.17 0.79
N TYR A 153 20.60 -10.39 1.00
CA TYR A 153 21.99 -10.72 0.77
C TYR A 153 22.21 -12.17 0.32
N SER A 154 23.31 -12.42 -0.37
CA SER A 154 23.78 -13.75 -0.74
C SER A 154 24.48 -14.43 0.45
N LYS A 155 23.93 -15.56 0.93
CA LYS A 155 24.56 -16.36 1.99
C LYS A 155 25.89 -16.96 1.55
N ALA A 156 26.09 -17.23 0.26
CA ALA A 156 27.38 -17.67 -0.27
C ALA A 156 28.48 -16.61 -0.09
N LYS A 157 28.10 -15.31 -0.19
CA LYS A 157 29.05 -14.21 0.03
C LYS A 157 29.18 -13.86 1.51
N PHE A 158 28.11 -13.99 2.27
CA PHE A 158 28.07 -13.69 3.70
C PHE A 158 27.62 -14.94 4.50
N PRO A 159 28.51 -15.97 4.64
CA PRO A 159 28.14 -17.21 5.31
C PRO A 159 27.80 -17.03 6.79
N GLU A 160 28.37 -16.02 7.45
CA GLU A 160 28.05 -15.64 8.83
C GLU A 160 26.83 -14.72 8.93
N GLY A 161 26.20 -14.39 7.79
CA GLY A 161 25.09 -13.46 7.69
C GLY A 161 25.50 -12.00 7.68
N VAL A 162 24.50 -11.14 7.58
CA VAL A 162 24.60 -9.68 7.64
C VAL A 162 23.75 -9.19 8.82
N THR A 163 24.19 -8.17 9.54
CA THR A 163 23.50 -7.65 10.72
C THR A 163 23.32 -6.13 10.75
N SER A 164 23.94 -5.42 9.82
CA SER A 164 24.10 -3.96 9.88
C SER A 164 24.07 -3.34 8.49
N TRP A 165 23.58 -2.11 8.39
CA TRP A 165 23.70 -1.24 7.22
C TRP A 165 25.14 -1.06 6.74
N LYS A 166 26.13 -1.35 7.61
CA LYS A 166 27.56 -1.32 7.28
C LYS A 166 27.91 -2.14 6.05
N SER A 167 27.20 -3.24 5.79
CA SER A 167 27.41 -4.09 4.62
C SER A 167 27.17 -3.41 3.28
N ILE A 168 26.41 -2.31 3.26
CA ILE A 168 26.25 -1.42 2.10
C ILE A 168 27.15 -0.20 2.23
N PHE A 169 27.03 0.57 3.34
CA PHE A 169 27.68 1.89 3.46
C PHE A 169 29.20 1.84 3.73
N GLU A 170 29.68 0.75 4.26
CA GLU A 170 31.10 0.48 4.39
C GLU A 170 31.48 -0.86 3.75
N ALA A 171 30.80 -1.19 2.62
CA ALA A 171 31.00 -2.45 1.93
C ALA A 171 32.50 -2.75 1.73
N PRO A 172 32.97 -3.95 2.14
CA PRO A 172 34.36 -4.38 1.93
C PRO A 172 34.72 -4.44 0.44
N GLU A 173 36.01 -4.38 0.13
CA GLU A 173 36.47 -4.58 -1.23
C GLU A 173 36.04 -5.95 -1.78
N GLY A 174 35.57 -5.96 -3.04
CA GLY A 174 35.06 -7.15 -3.70
C GLY A 174 33.61 -7.53 -3.32
N VAL A 175 32.91 -6.75 -2.49
CA VAL A 175 31.46 -6.86 -2.26
C VAL A 175 30.72 -5.97 -3.25
N LYS A 176 29.77 -6.55 -3.98
CA LYS A 176 28.89 -5.85 -4.91
C LYS A 176 27.59 -5.46 -4.20
N PHE A 177 27.25 -4.18 -4.21
CA PHE A 177 26.08 -3.65 -3.52
C PHE A 177 25.30 -2.66 -4.39
N MET A 178 24.03 -2.47 -4.05
CA MET A 178 23.12 -1.54 -4.70
C MET A 178 22.42 -0.63 -3.71
N PHE A 179 22.06 0.55 -4.18
CA PHE A 179 21.14 1.43 -3.46
C PHE A 179 19.71 1.21 -3.92
N PHE A 180 18.79 1.36 -2.99
CA PHE A 180 17.36 1.31 -3.26
C PHE A 180 16.91 2.62 -3.91
N ASP A 181 16.15 2.54 -5.00
CA ASP A 181 15.69 3.72 -5.73
C ASP A 181 14.42 4.33 -5.10
N SER A 182 14.52 4.62 -3.82
CA SER A 182 13.51 5.35 -3.04
C SER A 182 14.23 6.37 -2.17
N GLU A 183 13.93 7.64 -2.38
CA GLU A 183 14.64 8.74 -1.71
C GLU A 183 14.52 8.69 -0.19
N ARG A 184 13.30 8.49 0.32
CA ARG A 184 13.03 8.54 1.75
C ARG A 184 13.60 7.33 2.48
N GLU A 185 13.45 6.15 1.90
CA GLU A 185 13.91 4.90 2.51
C GLU A 185 15.43 4.78 2.46
N MET A 186 16.04 5.11 1.31
CA MET A 186 17.49 5.00 1.18
C MET A 186 18.26 6.05 2.00
N ILE A 187 17.82 7.31 1.98
CA ILE A 187 18.40 8.37 2.84
C ILE A 187 18.11 8.02 4.31
N GLY A 188 16.91 7.53 4.61
CA GLY A 188 16.52 7.05 5.94
C GLY A 188 17.44 5.94 6.47
N ALA A 189 17.81 4.98 5.63
CA ALA A 189 18.75 3.93 5.98
C ALA A 189 20.14 4.48 6.37
N VAL A 190 20.65 5.48 5.61
CA VAL A 190 21.91 6.16 5.96
C VAL A 190 21.77 6.92 7.28
N LEU A 191 20.65 7.61 7.50
CA LEU A 191 20.39 8.32 8.74
C LEU A 191 20.37 7.33 9.93
N ARG A 192 19.66 6.20 9.80
CA ARG A 192 19.68 5.13 10.82
C ARG A 192 21.06 4.59 11.08
N TYR A 193 21.84 4.30 10.04
CA TYR A 193 23.22 3.87 10.17
C TYR A 193 24.06 4.87 10.97
N LYS A 194 23.78 6.18 10.85
CA LYS A 194 24.45 7.25 11.59
C LYS A 194 23.85 7.53 12.98
N GLY A 195 22.81 6.79 13.39
CA GLY A 195 22.13 6.93 14.68
C GLY A 195 21.06 8.02 14.74
N TYR A 196 20.60 8.52 13.58
CA TYR A 196 19.57 9.53 13.47
C TYR A 196 18.20 8.94 13.11
N SER A 197 17.13 9.71 13.31
CA SER A 197 15.78 9.35 12.83
C SER A 197 15.70 9.38 11.30
N VAL A 198 14.89 8.50 10.70
CA VAL A 198 14.58 8.52 9.25
C VAL A 198 13.89 9.83 8.83
N ASN A 199 13.28 10.54 9.77
CA ASN A 199 12.56 11.79 9.55
C ASN A 199 13.37 13.04 9.92
N ASN A 200 14.67 12.89 10.12
CA ASN A 200 15.55 13.99 10.50
C ASN A 200 15.67 15.03 9.37
N LEU A 201 15.52 16.32 9.71
CA LEU A 201 15.64 17.46 8.81
C LEU A 201 16.87 18.34 9.07
N ASP A 202 17.77 17.96 10.00
CA ASP A 202 19.00 18.71 10.21
C ASP A 202 19.86 18.70 8.94
N LYS A 203 20.15 19.90 8.44
CA LYS A 203 20.87 20.07 7.17
C LYS A 203 22.27 19.47 7.20
N THR A 204 22.95 19.54 8.34
CA THR A 204 24.33 19.03 8.48
C THR A 204 24.32 17.51 8.41
N GLU A 205 23.36 16.88 9.06
CA GLU A 205 23.21 15.42 9.09
C GLU A 205 22.76 14.87 7.74
N LEU A 206 21.79 15.52 7.08
CA LEU A 206 21.36 15.21 5.73
C LEU A 206 22.49 15.34 4.70
N MET A 207 23.26 16.44 4.76
CA MET A 207 24.43 16.62 3.90
C MET A 207 25.52 15.59 4.18
N GLY A 208 25.66 15.16 5.45
CA GLY A 208 26.53 14.07 5.85
C GLY A 208 26.12 12.73 5.23
N ALA A 209 24.81 12.44 5.22
CA ALA A 209 24.25 11.26 4.58
C ALA A 209 24.49 11.28 3.05
N ALA A 210 24.22 12.41 2.39
CA ALA A 210 24.45 12.56 0.96
C ALA A 210 25.91 12.38 0.58
N LYS A 211 26.86 12.99 1.34
CA LYS A 211 28.30 12.84 1.11
C LYS A 211 28.73 11.38 1.20
N MET A 212 28.19 10.63 2.16
CA MET A 212 28.47 9.20 2.32
C MET A 212 28.01 8.41 1.08
N MET A 213 26.77 8.58 0.66
CA MET A 213 26.23 7.90 -0.52
C MET A 213 27.01 8.24 -1.81
N ILE A 214 27.37 9.52 -2.00
CA ILE A 214 28.17 9.95 -3.15
C ILE A 214 29.58 9.32 -3.13
N ALA A 215 30.17 9.14 -1.95
CA ALA A 215 31.46 8.44 -1.81
C ALA A 215 31.32 6.96 -2.13
N ASP A 216 30.27 6.30 -1.64
CA ASP A 216 29.99 4.89 -1.87
C ASP A 216 29.70 4.57 -3.35
N LYS A 217 29.03 5.47 -4.07
CA LYS A 217 28.83 5.36 -5.53
C LYS A 217 30.13 5.26 -6.34
N LYS A 218 31.27 5.73 -5.79
CA LYS A 218 32.59 5.69 -6.45
C LYS A 218 33.33 4.38 -6.19
N LYS A 219 32.83 3.53 -5.27
CA LYS A 219 33.42 2.23 -5.01
C LYS A 219 33.20 1.28 -6.17
N ALA A 220 34.19 0.45 -6.49
CA ALA A 220 34.10 -0.54 -7.57
C ALA A 220 32.96 -1.56 -7.39
N GLY A 221 32.51 -1.78 -6.15
CA GLY A 221 31.38 -2.67 -5.83
C GLY A 221 30.00 -2.05 -6.01
N PHE A 222 29.88 -0.75 -6.27
CA PHE A 222 28.59 -0.11 -6.48
C PHE A 222 27.99 -0.49 -7.84
N MET A 223 26.79 -1.10 -7.83
CA MET A 223 26.14 -1.66 -9.01
C MET A 223 24.92 -0.84 -9.50
N GLY A 224 24.69 0.35 -8.92
CA GLY A 224 23.62 1.24 -9.34
C GLY A 224 22.45 1.34 -8.34
N PHE A 225 21.33 1.80 -8.85
CA PHE A 225 20.08 1.97 -8.12
C PHE A 225 19.03 1.05 -8.72
N GLU A 226 18.23 0.41 -7.87
CA GLU A 226 17.05 -0.37 -8.28
C GLU A 226 15.94 -0.17 -7.27
N GLY A 227 14.71 -0.05 -7.76
CA GLY A 227 13.50 -0.01 -6.95
C GLY A 227 12.82 -1.38 -6.83
N ASN A 228 11.78 -1.44 -6.03
CA ASN A 228 10.94 -2.62 -5.83
C ASN A 228 11.78 -3.91 -5.65
N VAL A 229 11.52 -4.93 -6.47
CA VAL A 229 12.22 -6.23 -6.43
C VAL A 229 13.56 -6.27 -7.21
N GLY A 230 13.98 -5.16 -7.81
CA GLY A 230 15.15 -5.15 -8.69
C GLY A 230 16.45 -5.56 -8.01
N GLY A 231 16.68 -5.08 -6.77
CA GLY A 231 17.82 -5.46 -5.94
C GLY A 231 17.81 -6.94 -5.56
N LEU A 232 16.65 -7.45 -5.14
CA LEU A 232 16.43 -8.87 -4.83
C LEU A 232 16.74 -9.76 -6.03
N ASN A 233 16.18 -9.45 -7.20
CA ASN A 233 16.41 -10.22 -8.42
C ASN A 233 17.89 -10.31 -8.79
N LYS A 234 18.67 -9.26 -8.54
CA LYS A 234 20.11 -9.24 -8.79
C LYS A 234 20.91 -10.03 -7.76
N VAL A 235 20.44 -10.09 -6.51
CA VAL A 235 21.04 -10.97 -5.49
C VAL A 235 20.80 -12.44 -5.85
N GLN A 236 19.57 -12.81 -6.25
CA GLN A 236 19.24 -14.16 -6.71
C GLN A 236 20.08 -14.55 -7.94
N ALA A 237 20.25 -13.63 -8.89
CA ALA A 237 21.08 -13.85 -10.08
C ALA A 237 22.60 -13.87 -9.78
N GLY A 238 23.06 -13.63 -8.54
CA GLY A 238 24.45 -13.58 -8.16
C GLY A 238 25.24 -12.41 -8.75
N THR A 239 24.56 -11.38 -9.27
CA THR A 239 25.21 -10.20 -9.85
C THR A 239 25.47 -9.10 -8.82
N VAL A 240 24.76 -9.15 -7.68
CA VAL A 240 24.89 -8.29 -6.50
C VAL A 240 24.97 -9.19 -5.27
N ASP A 241 25.75 -8.79 -4.27
CA ASP A 241 25.95 -9.57 -3.05
C ASP A 241 25.02 -9.12 -1.91
N VAL A 242 24.66 -7.83 -1.88
CA VAL A 242 23.77 -7.24 -0.88
C VAL A 242 23.02 -6.03 -1.46
N ALA A 243 21.72 -5.93 -1.14
CA ALA A 243 20.87 -4.82 -1.54
C ALA A 243 19.82 -4.54 -0.45
N MET A 244 19.14 -3.41 -0.56
CA MET A 244 17.97 -3.10 0.26
C MET A 244 16.71 -3.62 -0.45
N ALA A 245 15.78 -4.20 0.32
CA ALA A 245 14.53 -4.76 -0.21
C ALA A 245 13.42 -4.79 0.86
N TYR A 246 12.18 -4.93 0.42
CA TYR A 246 11.04 -5.20 1.29
C TYR A 246 11.07 -6.66 1.75
N ASN A 247 10.78 -6.87 3.03
CA ASN A 247 10.87 -8.20 3.65
C ASN A 247 9.97 -9.25 2.98
N GLY A 248 8.73 -8.90 2.64
CA GLY A 248 7.77 -9.85 2.05
C GLY A 248 8.26 -10.48 0.76
N ASP A 249 8.78 -9.67 -0.17
CA ASP A 249 9.34 -10.17 -1.43
C ASP A 249 10.53 -11.10 -1.19
N VAL A 250 11.39 -10.74 -0.22
CA VAL A 250 12.58 -11.56 0.10
C VAL A 250 12.19 -12.88 0.76
N ILE A 251 11.15 -12.90 1.59
CA ILE A 251 10.69 -14.12 2.25
C ILE A 251 10.17 -15.13 1.22
N GLN A 252 9.39 -14.66 0.24
CA GLN A 252 8.95 -15.51 -0.87
C GLN A 252 10.15 -16.06 -1.65
N ALA A 253 11.13 -15.20 -1.96
CA ALA A 253 12.35 -15.62 -2.63
C ALA A 253 13.19 -16.63 -1.81
N MET A 254 13.26 -16.48 -0.49
CA MET A 254 13.96 -17.41 0.41
C MET A 254 13.35 -18.82 0.42
N ALA A 255 12.05 -18.94 0.14
CA ALA A 255 11.39 -20.24 0.02
C ALA A 255 11.84 -20.98 -1.26
N GLU A 256 12.23 -20.26 -2.30
CA GLU A 256 12.66 -20.81 -3.59
C GLU A 256 14.19 -20.92 -3.71
N ASP A 257 14.94 -19.99 -3.10
CA ASP A 257 16.39 -19.95 -3.16
C ASP A 257 17.02 -19.92 -1.73
N PRO A 258 17.58 -21.05 -1.27
CA PRO A 258 18.22 -21.14 0.05
C PRO A 258 19.45 -20.24 0.22
N ASN A 259 20.05 -19.74 -0.87
CA ASN A 259 21.19 -18.82 -0.83
C ASN A 259 20.77 -17.38 -0.48
N VAL A 260 19.51 -17.03 -0.63
CA VAL A 260 19.00 -15.71 -0.23
C VAL A 260 18.85 -15.63 1.28
N GLY A 261 19.30 -14.51 1.86
CA GLY A 261 19.07 -14.17 3.26
C GLY A 261 18.46 -12.78 3.41
N PHE A 262 17.74 -12.56 4.52
CA PHE A 262 17.20 -11.26 4.89
C PHE A 262 17.54 -10.91 6.32
N VAL A 263 17.73 -9.63 6.60
CA VAL A 263 17.91 -9.12 7.96
C VAL A 263 17.36 -7.71 8.12
N ASN A 264 16.73 -7.46 9.27
CA ASN A 264 16.48 -6.12 9.78
C ASN A 264 17.76 -5.59 10.43
N PRO A 265 18.40 -4.53 9.91
CA PRO A 265 19.67 -4.04 10.43
C PRO A 265 19.58 -3.61 11.89
N SER A 266 20.65 -3.88 12.65
CA SER A 266 20.73 -3.65 14.11
C SER A 266 20.56 -2.18 14.51
N GLU A 267 20.86 -1.25 13.63
CA GLU A 267 20.68 0.20 13.84
C GLU A 267 19.20 0.62 13.75
N GLY A 268 18.35 -0.26 13.26
CA GLY A 268 16.94 0.00 12.95
C GLY A 268 16.73 0.33 11.49
N THR A 269 15.46 0.36 11.09
CA THR A 269 15.05 0.56 9.71
C THR A 269 13.65 1.14 9.61
N VAL A 270 13.18 1.30 8.37
CA VAL A 270 11.81 1.72 8.06
C VAL A 270 10.85 0.56 8.28
N VAL A 271 9.75 0.85 9.00
CA VAL A 271 8.53 0.05 8.98
C VAL A 271 7.53 0.70 8.04
N TRP A 272 6.84 -0.11 7.26
CA TRP A 272 5.71 0.31 6.45
C TRP A 272 4.45 -0.41 6.91
N VAL A 273 3.30 0.24 6.72
CA VAL A 273 2.00 -0.37 6.95
C VAL A 273 1.03 0.06 5.86
N ASP A 274 0.41 -0.92 5.25
CA ASP A 274 -0.71 -0.68 4.35
C ASP A 274 -2.01 -0.74 5.12
N SER A 275 -2.95 0.12 4.77
CA SER A 275 -4.18 0.30 5.53
C SER A 275 -5.42 0.25 4.65
N LEU A 276 -6.46 -0.40 5.14
CA LEU A 276 -7.79 -0.34 4.53
C LEU A 276 -8.40 1.05 4.79
N CYS A 277 -8.74 1.74 3.72
CA CYS A 277 -9.35 3.06 3.74
C CYS A 277 -10.61 3.10 2.90
N ILE A 278 -11.61 3.87 3.33
CA ILE A 278 -12.86 4.09 2.59
C ILE A 278 -12.74 5.40 1.81
N PRO A 279 -12.82 5.42 0.47
CA PRO A 279 -12.92 6.65 -0.31
C PRO A 279 -14.11 7.50 0.12
N ARG A 280 -13.97 8.83 0.00
CA ARG A 280 -14.99 9.79 0.49
C ARG A 280 -16.40 9.54 -0.04
N GLU A 281 -16.52 9.15 -1.29
CA GLU A 281 -17.80 8.94 -2.00
C GLU A 281 -18.07 7.47 -2.31
N ALA A 282 -17.48 6.55 -1.50
CA ALA A 282 -17.66 5.11 -1.67
C ALA A 282 -19.14 4.72 -1.79
N PRO A 283 -19.52 4.00 -2.88
CA PRO A 283 -20.93 3.68 -3.16
C PRO A 283 -21.52 2.68 -2.14
N ASN A 284 -20.74 1.69 -1.67
CA ASN A 284 -21.20 0.63 -0.77
C ASN A 284 -20.48 0.67 0.58
N THR A 285 -20.54 1.81 1.27
CA THR A 285 -19.82 2.05 2.54
C THR A 285 -20.11 0.97 3.61
N ASP A 286 -21.36 0.46 3.70
CA ASP A 286 -21.70 -0.56 4.69
C ASP A 286 -21.00 -1.90 4.41
N LEU A 287 -20.86 -2.26 3.14
CA LEU A 287 -20.12 -3.46 2.74
C LEU A 287 -18.61 -3.28 2.96
N ALA A 288 -18.10 -2.07 2.75
CA ALA A 288 -16.71 -1.71 3.06
C ALA A 288 -16.40 -1.90 4.56
N TYR A 289 -17.26 -1.44 5.47
CA TYR A 289 -17.12 -1.66 6.91
C TYR A 289 -17.14 -3.14 7.27
N LYS A 290 -18.04 -3.93 6.66
CA LYS A 290 -18.07 -5.38 6.86
C LYS A 290 -16.77 -6.03 6.43
N PHE A 291 -16.17 -5.60 5.31
CA PHE A 291 -14.91 -6.14 4.82
C PHE A 291 -13.75 -5.77 5.75
N ILE A 292 -13.63 -4.51 6.16
CA ILE A 292 -12.60 -4.10 7.14
C ILE A 292 -12.72 -4.94 8.42
N ASN A 293 -13.92 -5.03 8.98
CA ASN A 293 -14.11 -5.80 10.21
C ASN A 293 -13.85 -7.30 10.03
N TYR A 294 -14.13 -7.84 8.83
CA TYR A 294 -13.88 -9.23 8.49
C TYR A 294 -12.37 -9.53 8.36
N ILE A 295 -11.61 -8.68 7.69
CA ILE A 295 -10.15 -8.81 7.59
C ILE A 295 -9.48 -8.73 8.97
N LEU A 296 -10.00 -7.90 9.87
CA LEU A 296 -9.51 -7.77 11.25
C LEU A 296 -10.02 -8.87 12.19
N ASP A 297 -10.77 -9.88 11.73
CA ASP A 297 -11.02 -11.09 12.49
C ASP A 297 -9.71 -11.86 12.71
N ALA A 298 -9.58 -12.46 13.90
CA ALA A 298 -8.35 -13.13 14.32
C ALA A 298 -7.89 -14.24 13.34
N LYS A 299 -8.84 -15.06 12.87
CA LYS A 299 -8.53 -16.19 11.98
C LYS A 299 -8.34 -15.73 10.54
N VAL A 300 -9.12 -14.74 10.10
CA VAL A 300 -9.00 -14.20 8.75
C VAL A 300 -7.67 -13.46 8.59
N GLY A 301 -7.29 -12.62 9.56
CA GLY A 301 -5.99 -11.93 9.54
C GLY A 301 -4.81 -12.90 9.59
N ALA A 302 -4.93 -14.02 10.32
CA ALA A 302 -3.92 -15.07 10.31
C ALA A 302 -3.84 -15.79 8.95
N LYS A 303 -5.01 -16.16 8.38
CA LYS A 303 -5.09 -16.81 7.06
C LYS A 303 -4.41 -15.95 6.00
N LEU A 304 -4.64 -14.64 6.03
CA LEU A 304 -4.02 -13.69 5.12
C LEU A 304 -2.50 -13.66 5.27
N SER A 305 -2.00 -13.54 6.51
CA SER A 305 -0.56 -13.52 6.79
C SER A 305 0.13 -14.83 6.41
N ASN A 306 -0.49 -15.97 6.69
CA ASN A 306 0.05 -17.28 6.31
C ASN A 306 0.06 -17.49 4.78
N TYR A 307 -0.84 -16.83 4.05
CA TYR A 307 -0.91 -16.91 2.59
C TYR A 307 0.23 -16.16 1.91
N ASN A 308 0.45 -14.89 2.27
CA ASN A 308 1.39 -14.03 1.57
C ASN A 308 2.65 -13.68 2.36
N GLN A 309 2.79 -14.19 3.59
CA GLN A 309 3.96 -14.03 4.47
C GLN A 309 4.30 -12.57 4.81
N PHE A 310 3.34 -11.65 4.70
CA PHE A 310 3.42 -10.34 5.32
C PHE A 310 2.87 -10.39 6.75
N ALA A 311 3.45 -9.59 7.63
CA ALA A 311 3.06 -9.61 9.03
C ALA A 311 1.65 -9.05 9.24
N SER A 312 0.86 -9.73 10.07
CA SER A 312 -0.44 -9.26 10.52
C SER A 312 -0.29 -8.18 11.60
N PRO A 313 -0.97 -7.03 11.48
CA PRO A 313 -1.04 -6.03 12.54
C PRO A 313 -1.97 -6.43 13.69
N ASN A 314 -2.66 -7.57 13.56
CA ASN A 314 -3.70 -8.07 14.46
C ASN A 314 -3.11 -8.97 15.53
N LYS A 315 -3.04 -8.49 16.78
CA LYS A 315 -2.52 -9.29 17.92
C LYS A 315 -3.36 -10.54 18.20
N ALA A 316 -4.66 -10.52 17.89
CA ALA A 316 -5.53 -11.67 18.08
C ALA A 316 -5.27 -12.77 17.04
N SER A 317 -4.60 -12.46 15.93
CA SER A 317 -4.21 -13.44 14.90
C SER A 317 -3.00 -14.29 15.31
N MET A 318 -2.16 -13.83 16.24
CA MET A 318 -0.90 -14.49 16.58
C MET A 318 -1.03 -16.00 16.92
N PRO A 319 -2.05 -16.47 17.66
CA PRO A 319 -2.23 -17.90 17.94
C PRO A 319 -2.57 -18.76 16.71
N TYR A 320 -2.90 -18.15 15.58
CA TYR A 320 -3.30 -18.82 14.33
C TYR A 320 -2.29 -18.66 13.21
N ILE A 321 -1.22 -17.87 13.43
CA ILE A 321 -0.08 -17.78 12.52
C ILE A 321 0.71 -19.10 12.59
N THR A 322 1.25 -19.55 11.44
CA THR A 322 2.09 -20.76 11.43
C THR A 322 3.29 -20.55 12.36
N PRO A 323 3.69 -21.57 13.14
CA PRO A 323 4.81 -21.45 14.07
C PRO A 323 6.12 -21.05 13.37
N GLU A 324 6.32 -21.51 12.15
CA GLU A 324 7.49 -21.21 11.32
C GLU A 324 7.54 -19.72 10.97
N ASP A 325 6.42 -19.14 10.52
CA ASP A 325 6.34 -17.72 10.16
C ASP A 325 6.46 -16.84 11.41
N LEU A 326 5.80 -17.24 12.51
CA LEU A 326 5.88 -16.50 13.77
C LEU A 326 7.29 -16.47 14.37
N ALA A 327 8.07 -17.54 14.14
CA ALA A 327 9.45 -17.63 14.57
C ALA A 327 10.44 -16.97 13.59
N ASN A 328 9.98 -16.56 12.41
CA ASN A 328 10.83 -15.92 11.41
C ASN A 328 11.00 -14.43 11.69
N PRO A 329 12.21 -13.95 12.10
CA PRO A 329 12.42 -12.54 12.43
C PRO A 329 12.35 -11.60 11.20
N ALA A 330 12.33 -12.15 10.00
CA ALA A 330 12.10 -11.39 8.77
C ALA A 330 10.62 -11.02 8.60
N ILE A 331 9.68 -11.82 9.15
CA ILE A 331 8.24 -11.54 9.14
C ILE A 331 7.84 -10.83 10.44
N TYR A 332 8.20 -11.44 11.59
CA TYR A 332 7.89 -10.96 12.93
C TYR A 332 9.17 -10.63 13.69
N PRO A 333 9.71 -9.40 13.54
CA PRO A 333 10.87 -8.96 14.29
C PRO A 333 10.65 -9.09 15.80
N ASP A 334 11.73 -9.34 16.55
CA ASP A 334 11.66 -9.34 18.00
C ASP A 334 11.35 -7.94 18.58
N ALA A 335 10.93 -7.90 19.85
CA ALA A 335 10.56 -6.66 20.52
C ALA A 335 11.70 -5.61 20.59
N ALA A 336 12.95 -6.04 20.53
CA ALA A 336 14.10 -5.12 20.52
C ALA A 336 14.29 -4.49 19.14
N THR A 337 14.04 -5.24 18.09
CA THR A 337 14.05 -4.75 16.70
C THR A 337 12.83 -3.85 16.45
N GLU A 338 11.62 -4.26 16.88
CA GLU A 338 10.40 -3.44 16.73
C GLU A 338 10.57 -2.03 17.31
N LYS A 339 11.24 -1.88 18.46
CA LYS A 339 11.53 -0.57 19.08
C LYS A 339 12.45 0.35 18.27
N ARG A 340 13.14 -0.18 17.28
CA ARG A 340 14.07 0.56 16.40
C ARG A 340 13.48 0.82 15.02
N LEU A 341 12.25 0.37 14.77
CA LEU A 341 11.53 0.66 13.54
C LEU A 341 10.94 2.07 13.59
N GLU A 342 10.97 2.77 12.47
CA GLU A 342 10.37 4.09 12.33
C GLU A 342 9.54 4.18 11.05
N TYR A 343 8.37 4.83 11.14
CA TYR A 343 7.59 5.21 9.96
C TYR A 343 8.27 6.35 9.21
N VAL A 344 8.18 6.34 7.89
CA VAL A 344 8.44 7.52 7.08
C VAL A 344 7.23 8.44 7.19
N LEU A 345 7.41 9.60 7.81
CA LEU A 345 6.35 10.59 8.00
C LEU A 345 6.48 11.74 6.99
N GLU A 346 5.36 12.33 6.62
CA GLU A 346 5.39 13.60 5.90
C GLU A 346 5.77 14.71 6.89
N VAL A 347 6.95 15.28 6.71
CA VAL A 347 7.43 16.38 7.54
C VAL A 347 7.36 17.70 6.76
N PRO A 348 6.88 18.81 7.35
CA PRO A 348 6.73 20.08 6.64
C PRO A 348 8.05 20.52 5.98
N GLY A 349 8.01 20.72 4.67
CA GLY A 349 9.18 21.07 3.85
C GLY A 349 10.14 19.91 3.58
N GLY A 350 9.90 18.73 4.14
CA GLY A 350 10.76 17.57 4.01
C GLY A 350 10.85 17.06 2.58
N SER A 351 9.72 16.92 1.88
CA SER A 351 9.70 16.42 0.50
C SER A 351 10.61 17.22 -0.44
N ALA A 352 10.62 18.56 -0.34
CA ALA A 352 11.52 19.39 -1.15
C ALA A 352 13.00 19.17 -0.79
N ILE A 353 13.32 19.05 0.52
CA ILE A 353 14.69 18.86 1.00
C ILE A 353 15.21 17.48 0.56
N PHE A 354 14.43 16.42 0.77
CA PHE A 354 14.81 15.07 0.38
C PHE A 354 14.93 14.94 -1.13
N GLY A 355 13.99 15.50 -1.92
CA GLY A 355 14.04 15.48 -3.37
C GLY A 355 15.27 16.19 -3.97
N GLU A 356 15.64 17.37 -3.44
CA GLU A 356 16.87 18.06 -3.84
C GLU A 356 18.12 17.24 -3.49
N LEU A 357 18.14 16.67 -2.29
CA LEU A 357 19.24 15.84 -1.84
C LEU A 357 19.39 14.60 -2.71
N TRP A 358 18.28 13.92 -3.00
CA TRP A 358 18.23 12.74 -3.85
C TRP A 358 18.73 13.04 -5.26
N LYS A 359 18.24 14.13 -5.87
CA LYS A 359 18.74 14.59 -7.15
C LYS A 359 20.26 14.80 -7.13
N THR A 360 20.78 15.41 -6.07
CA THR A 360 22.22 15.63 -5.90
C THR A 360 22.98 14.30 -5.79
N ILE A 361 22.46 13.33 -5.02
CA ILE A 361 23.04 11.99 -4.89
C ILE A 361 23.04 11.27 -6.24
N LYS A 362 21.94 11.32 -6.99
CA LYS A 362 21.82 10.62 -8.29
C LYS A 362 22.77 11.19 -9.36
N THR A 363 23.02 12.50 -9.35
CA THR A 363 23.75 13.22 -10.42
C THR A 363 25.26 13.37 -10.17
N ARG A 364 25.74 13.24 -8.94
CA ARG A 364 27.16 13.30 -8.58
C ARG A 364 27.74 11.90 -8.32
#